data_cf785a9a83474d6c76923523d08c5d15
#
_entry.id   cf785a9a83474d6c76923523d08c5d15
#
_cell.length_a   1.000
_cell.length_b   1.000
_cell.length_c   1.000
_cell.angle_alpha   90.00
_cell.angle_beta   90.00
_cell.angle_gamma   90.00
#
_symmetry.space_group_name_H-M   'P 1'
#
loop_
_entity.id
_entity.type
_entity.pdbx_description
1 polymer ?
#
loop_
_entity_poly.entity_id
_entity_poly.type
_entity_poly.pdbx_seq_one_letter_code
_entity_poly.pdbx_strand_id
1 'polypeptide(L)'
;MGMTMAYGAADEAGGIATIKRAHDLGVTLLDTAELYGNGTGSNEKLVGEAVAGFRDDMVLATKFGFVLPRGSDPNRQLDSRPDRIREVAENSLRYLGTDHIDVLYQHRVDPDVPIEDVAGAVKELIDAGKVRYFGLSEAGPDDIRRAYAVQPVSVLQTEYSIFERAVEKEILPTTRELGIGFVAYSPLGRGFLTSQVKPASEYGPDDMRSFDERWQPGNYEQNVAAIERLTELAQQKGTSVTQLALAWLLAQGDDIVPIPGTRSPDRLAENVGAADVTLTADDLKLVDEILPGGSFGSRYAEANMPSWERG
;
A
#
# COMPACT_ATOMS: atom_id res chain seq x y z
N MET A 1 -7.58 -1.92 0.21
CA MET A 1 -7.81 -2.22 -1.23
C MET A 1 -8.94 -1.36 -1.79
N GLY A 2 -8.81 -0.86 -3.02
CA GLY A 2 -9.83 -0.02 -3.69
C GLY A 2 -11.06 -0.81 -4.17
N MET A 3 -11.59 -1.74 -3.36
CA MET A 3 -12.78 -2.52 -3.71
C MET A 3 -14.08 -1.77 -3.48
N THR A 4 -14.09 -0.81 -2.56
CA THR A 4 -15.27 -0.03 -2.18
C THR A 4 -15.15 1.46 -2.47
N MET A 5 -13.97 1.94 -2.90
CA MET A 5 -13.74 3.36 -3.21
C MET A 5 -12.57 3.57 -4.18
N ALA A 6 -12.39 4.80 -4.66
CA ALA A 6 -11.28 5.35 -5.44
C ALA A 6 -11.17 4.94 -6.92
N TYR A 7 -11.74 3.82 -7.36
CA TYR A 7 -11.59 3.33 -8.74
C TYR A 7 -12.92 2.89 -9.37
N GLY A 8 -13.97 3.70 -9.22
CA GLY A 8 -15.30 3.45 -9.80
C GLY A 8 -16.24 2.68 -8.86
N ALA A 9 -17.42 2.28 -9.38
CA ALA A 9 -18.48 1.63 -8.59
C ALA A 9 -18.00 0.35 -7.89
N ALA A 10 -18.46 0.13 -6.65
CA ALA A 10 -18.18 -1.07 -5.88
C ALA A 10 -18.92 -2.28 -6.50
N ASP A 11 -18.22 -3.42 -6.56
CA ASP A 11 -18.77 -4.73 -6.87
C ASP A 11 -18.39 -5.68 -5.72
N GLU A 12 -19.29 -5.83 -4.76
CA GLU A 12 -19.03 -6.65 -3.57
C GLU A 12 -18.84 -8.13 -3.91
N ALA A 13 -19.69 -8.67 -4.79
CA ALA A 13 -19.61 -10.07 -5.19
C ALA A 13 -18.30 -10.38 -5.94
N GLY A 14 -17.91 -9.51 -6.86
CA GLY A 14 -16.62 -9.60 -7.54
C GLY A 14 -15.42 -9.42 -6.59
N GLY A 15 -15.55 -8.55 -5.58
CA GLY A 15 -14.56 -8.37 -4.54
C GLY A 15 -14.33 -9.64 -3.70
N ILE A 16 -15.41 -10.28 -3.23
CA ILE A 16 -15.37 -11.54 -2.49
C ILE A 16 -14.75 -12.66 -3.35
N ALA A 17 -15.17 -12.77 -4.61
CA ALA A 17 -14.63 -13.77 -5.53
C ALA A 17 -13.12 -13.57 -5.77
N THR A 18 -12.67 -12.31 -5.90
CA THR A 18 -11.25 -11.99 -6.06
C THR A 18 -10.43 -12.36 -4.81
N ILE A 19 -10.94 -12.12 -3.59
CA ILE A 19 -10.25 -12.49 -2.34
C ILE A 19 -10.16 -14.02 -2.21
N LYS A 20 -11.24 -14.75 -2.50
CA LYS A 20 -11.22 -16.23 -2.50
C LYS A 20 -10.20 -16.76 -3.52
N ARG A 21 -10.17 -16.17 -4.72
CA ARG A 21 -9.18 -16.54 -5.72
C ARG A 21 -7.75 -16.23 -5.28
N ALA A 22 -7.54 -15.16 -4.49
CA ALA A 22 -6.23 -14.86 -3.90
C ALA A 22 -5.75 -15.98 -2.97
N HIS A 23 -6.63 -16.45 -2.08
CA HIS A 23 -6.35 -17.60 -1.21
C HIS A 23 -6.01 -18.86 -2.01
N ASP A 24 -6.80 -19.20 -3.04
CA ASP A 24 -6.54 -20.37 -3.92
C ASP A 24 -5.18 -20.29 -4.63
N LEU A 25 -4.68 -19.08 -4.87
CA LEU A 25 -3.36 -18.82 -5.49
C LEU A 25 -2.22 -18.70 -4.47
N GLY A 26 -2.48 -18.91 -3.17
CA GLY A 26 -1.47 -18.87 -2.13
C GLY A 26 -1.13 -17.45 -1.64
N VAL A 27 -1.93 -16.44 -1.96
CA VAL A 27 -1.77 -15.10 -1.37
C VAL A 27 -2.30 -15.12 0.05
N THR A 28 -1.46 -14.73 1.01
CA THR A 28 -1.79 -14.81 2.44
C THR A 28 -1.99 -13.44 3.10
N LEU A 29 -1.51 -12.34 2.51
CA LEU A 29 -1.65 -10.99 3.06
C LEU A 29 -2.81 -10.24 2.41
N LEU A 30 -3.77 -9.80 3.22
CA LEU A 30 -4.85 -8.89 2.81
C LEU A 30 -4.72 -7.57 3.56
N ASP A 31 -4.63 -6.49 2.81
CA ASP A 31 -4.48 -5.13 3.34
C ASP A 31 -5.77 -4.32 3.14
N THR A 32 -6.36 -3.87 4.23
CA THR A 32 -7.52 -2.97 4.25
C THR A 32 -7.25 -1.74 5.11
N ALA A 33 -8.26 -0.93 5.41
CA ALA A 33 -8.19 0.22 6.31
C ALA A 33 -9.60 0.72 6.65
N GLU A 34 -9.76 1.33 7.82
CA GLU A 34 -10.98 2.07 8.21
C GLU A 34 -11.35 3.12 7.14
N LEU A 35 -10.34 3.80 6.59
CA LEU A 35 -10.50 4.82 5.55
C LEU A 35 -11.24 4.28 4.32
N TYR A 36 -11.01 3.03 3.91
CA TYR A 36 -11.56 2.51 2.65
C TYR A 36 -13.07 2.31 2.66
N GLY A 37 -13.67 2.27 3.83
CA GLY A 37 -15.12 2.34 4.02
C GLY A 37 -15.62 3.72 4.42
N ASN A 38 -14.76 4.75 4.44
CA ASN A 38 -15.06 6.10 4.93
C ASN A 38 -15.72 6.08 6.33
N GLY A 39 -15.24 5.21 7.22
CA GLY A 39 -15.72 5.02 8.59
C GLY A 39 -16.94 4.09 8.73
N THR A 40 -17.53 3.59 7.64
CA THR A 40 -18.68 2.65 7.70
C THR A 40 -18.28 1.20 7.93
N GLY A 41 -16.97 0.89 7.77
CA GLY A 41 -16.43 -0.46 7.81
C GLY A 41 -16.80 -1.32 6.61
N SER A 42 -17.34 -0.76 5.52
CA SER A 42 -17.80 -1.55 4.37
C SER A 42 -16.69 -2.39 3.74
N ASN A 43 -15.47 -1.87 3.64
CA ASN A 43 -14.34 -2.62 3.09
C ASN A 43 -13.88 -3.74 4.04
N GLU A 44 -13.80 -3.48 5.34
CA GLU A 44 -13.43 -4.46 6.33
C GLU A 44 -14.48 -5.58 6.45
N LYS A 45 -15.78 -5.26 6.37
CA LYS A 45 -16.87 -6.25 6.34
C LYS A 45 -16.77 -7.15 5.13
N LEU A 46 -16.50 -6.59 3.94
CA LEU A 46 -16.30 -7.38 2.72
C LEU A 46 -15.12 -8.33 2.87
N VAL A 47 -13.99 -7.87 3.43
CA VAL A 47 -12.84 -8.73 3.70
C VAL A 47 -13.19 -9.83 4.70
N GLY A 48 -13.82 -9.49 5.83
CA GLY A 48 -14.23 -10.44 6.87
C GLY A 48 -15.17 -11.53 6.34
N GLU A 49 -16.17 -11.16 5.54
CA GLU A 49 -17.07 -12.12 4.88
C GLU A 49 -16.32 -13.03 3.92
N ALA A 50 -15.41 -12.48 3.14
CA ALA A 50 -14.65 -13.27 2.16
C ALA A 50 -13.76 -14.32 2.79
N VAL A 51 -13.15 -14.03 3.95
CA VAL A 51 -12.16 -14.90 4.61
C VAL A 51 -12.76 -15.81 5.68
N ALA A 52 -14.06 -15.72 6.00
CA ALA A 52 -14.70 -16.43 7.12
C ALA A 52 -14.42 -17.94 7.14
N GLY A 53 -14.21 -18.57 5.99
CA GLY A 53 -13.93 -20.00 5.88
C GLY A 53 -12.44 -20.38 5.95
N PHE A 54 -11.51 -19.39 5.91
CA PHE A 54 -10.06 -19.61 5.87
C PHE A 54 -9.29 -18.49 6.58
N ARG A 55 -9.90 -17.87 7.61
CA ARG A 55 -9.31 -16.76 8.38
C ARG A 55 -7.90 -17.07 8.90
N ASP A 56 -7.69 -18.28 9.37
CA ASP A 56 -6.43 -18.70 9.99
C ASP A 56 -5.29 -18.86 8.97
N ASP A 57 -5.59 -18.95 7.69
CA ASP A 57 -4.61 -19.00 6.62
C ASP A 57 -4.15 -17.61 6.20
N MET A 58 -4.79 -16.53 6.72
CA MET A 58 -4.59 -15.16 6.25
C MET A 58 -3.94 -14.28 7.31
N VAL A 59 -3.08 -13.39 6.85
CA VAL A 59 -2.59 -12.21 7.56
C VAL A 59 -3.50 -11.03 7.20
N LEU A 60 -4.33 -10.59 8.16
CA LEU A 60 -5.21 -9.44 7.96
C LEU A 60 -4.57 -8.16 8.51
N ALA A 61 -4.37 -7.20 7.63
CA ALA A 61 -3.86 -5.89 7.96
C ALA A 61 -4.94 -4.83 7.79
N THR A 62 -5.11 -3.97 8.81
CA THR A 62 -5.97 -2.77 8.74
C THR A 62 -5.28 -1.56 9.33
N LYS A 63 -5.89 -0.38 9.21
CA LYS A 63 -5.23 0.88 9.53
C LYS A 63 -6.18 1.86 10.23
N PHE A 64 -5.65 2.60 11.20
CA PHE A 64 -6.30 3.74 11.89
C PHE A 64 -5.61 5.06 11.52
N GLY A 65 -6.17 6.17 11.98
CA GLY A 65 -5.48 7.47 12.03
C GLY A 65 -6.11 8.59 11.20
N PHE A 66 -7.19 8.32 10.44
CA PHE A 66 -7.94 9.40 9.78
C PHE A 66 -9.17 9.82 10.58
N VAL A 67 -9.51 11.11 10.50
CA VAL A 67 -10.84 11.60 10.91
C VAL A 67 -11.85 11.19 9.86
N LEU A 68 -12.88 10.45 10.27
CA LEU A 68 -13.89 9.90 9.38
C LEU A 68 -15.31 10.22 9.88
N PRO A 69 -16.28 10.45 8.97
CA PRO A 69 -16.09 10.53 7.50
C PRO A 69 -15.12 11.65 7.09
N ARG A 70 -14.43 11.47 5.96
CA ARG A 70 -13.52 12.50 5.45
C ARG A 70 -14.24 13.84 5.30
N GLY A 71 -13.60 14.91 5.81
CA GLY A 71 -14.17 16.26 5.80
C GLY A 71 -15.18 16.56 6.92
N SER A 72 -15.42 15.64 7.86
CA SER A 72 -16.29 15.88 9.03
C SER A 72 -15.72 16.93 10.00
N ASP A 73 -14.40 17.06 10.05
CA ASP A 73 -13.69 18.14 10.73
C ASP A 73 -12.84 18.91 9.71
N PRO A 74 -13.15 20.19 9.40
CA PRO A 74 -12.38 20.98 8.45
C PRO A 74 -10.98 21.36 8.98
N ASN A 75 -10.76 21.30 10.30
CA ASN A 75 -9.51 21.70 10.95
C ASN A 75 -8.58 20.52 11.22
N ARG A 76 -9.08 19.28 11.13
CA ARG A 76 -8.33 18.09 11.46
C ARG A 76 -8.61 16.97 10.45
N GLN A 77 -7.55 16.43 9.86
CA GLN A 77 -7.65 15.31 8.92
C GLN A 77 -7.22 13.97 9.55
N LEU A 78 -6.37 14.02 10.58
CA LEU A 78 -5.81 12.86 11.26
C LEU A 78 -6.24 12.84 12.73
N ASP A 79 -6.41 11.64 13.29
CA ASP A 79 -6.69 11.43 14.69
C ASP A 79 -6.07 10.10 15.16
N SER A 80 -4.86 10.18 15.71
CA SER A 80 -4.14 9.05 16.29
C SER A 80 -4.09 9.13 17.82
N ARG A 81 -5.05 9.80 18.49
CA ARG A 81 -5.13 9.80 19.94
C ARG A 81 -5.38 8.38 20.48
N PRO A 82 -4.78 7.99 21.61
CA PRO A 82 -4.89 6.65 22.19
C PRO A 82 -6.32 6.09 22.28
N ASP A 83 -7.29 6.92 22.72
CA ASP A 83 -8.69 6.49 22.84
C ASP A 83 -9.31 6.20 21.46
N ARG A 84 -8.98 7.01 20.43
CA ARG A 84 -9.43 6.79 19.06
C ARG A 84 -8.81 5.54 18.47
N ILE A 85 -7.54 5.25 18.73
CA ILE A 85 -6.87 4.01 18.30
C ILE A 85 -7.60 2.79 18.84
N ARG A 86 -7.94 2.78 20.14
CA ARG A 86 -8.69 1.68 20.77
C ARG A 86 -10.07 1.51 20.16
N GLU A 87 -10.80 2.61 19.95
CA GLU A 87 -12.12 2.61 19.30
C GLU A 87 -12.06 2.01 17.90
N VAL A 88 -11.09 2.45 17.07
CA VAL A 88 -10.93 1.94 15.70
C VAL A 88 -10.59 0.44 15.70
N ALA A 89 -9.69 0.00 16.57
CA ALA A 89 -9.33 -1.41 16.68
C ALA A 89 -10.56 -2.28 17.01
N GLU A 90 -11.39 -1.86 17.98
CA GLU A 90 -12.64 -2.57 18.31
C GLU A 90 -13.64 -2.60 17.15
N ASN A 91 -13.76 -1.49 16.42
CA ASN A 91 -14.60 -1.43 15.24
C ASN A 91 -14.09 -2.35 14.14
N SER A 92 -12.78 -2.36 13.87
CA SER A 92 -12.15 -3.22 12.86
C SER A 92 -12.32 -4.70 13.20
N LEU A 93 -12.12 -5.11 14.45
CA LEU A 93 -12.37 -6.48 14.91
C LEU A 93 -13.82 -6.91 14.62
N ARG A 94 -14.79 -6.05 14.95
CA ARG A 94 -16.21 -6.30 14.71
C ARG A 94 -16.54 -6.38 13.21
N TYR A 95 -15.96 -5.48 12.39
CA TYR A 95 -16.21 -5.45 10.95
C TYR A 95 -15.55 -6.61 10.21
N LEU A 96 -14.33 -6.98 10.59
CA LEU A 96 -13.62 -8.13 10.05
C LEU A 96 -14.19 -9.47 10.56
N GLY A 97 -15.01 -9.47 11.64
CA GLY A 97 -15.58 -10.69 12.23
C GLY A 97 -14.51 -11.62 12.81
N THR A 98 -13.46 -11.07 13.42
CA THR A 98 -12.31 -11.80 13.97
C THR A 98 -12.02 -11.37 15.41
N ASP A 99 -11.35 -12.21 16.18
CA ASP A 99 -10.93 -11.92 17.54
C ASP A 99 -9.57 -11.20 17.63
N HIS A 100 -8.80 -11.18 16.54
CA HIS A 100 -7.53 -10.48 16.47
C HIS A 100 -7.26 -9.90 15.06
N ILE A 101 -6.49 -8.81 15.03
CA ILE A 101 -5.91 -8.20 13.84
C ILE A 101 -4.45 -8.62 13.77
N ASP A 102 -3.99 -9.14 12.62
CA ASP A 102 -2.58 -9.53 12.51
C ASP A 102 -1.66 -8.32 12.46
N VAL A 103 -1.96 -7.31 11.63
CA VAL A 103 -1.17 -6.09 11.56
C VAL A 103 -2.08 -4.86 11.67
N LEU A 104 -1.83 -4.02 12.66
CA LEU A 104 -2.52 -2.74 12.83
C LEU A 104 -1.56 -1.58 12.52
N TYR A 105 -1.86 -0.85 11.45
CA TYR A 105 -1.04 0.29 11.02
C TYR A 105 -1.56 1.62 11.52
N GLN A 106 -0.66 2.53 11.89
CA GLN A 106 -0.94 3.95 11.77
C GLN A 106 -0.86 4.35 10.29
N HIS A 107 -1.99 4.79 9.70
CA HIS A 107 -2.10 5.03 8.25
C HIS A 107 -1.30 6.25 7.76
N ARG A 108 -1.19 7.27 8.61
CA ARG A 108 -0.32 8.45 8.45
C ARG A 108 0.12 8.91 9.83
N VAL A 109 1.34 9.40 9.95
CA VAL A 109 1.82 10.02 11.17
C VAL A 109 0.99 11.27 11.46
N ASP A 110 0.40 11.33 12.65
CA ASP A 110 -0.38 12.49 13.12
C ASP A 110 0.57 13.46 13.82
N PRO A 111 0.79 14.67 13.27
CA PRO A 111 1.73 15.62 13.85
C PRO A 111 1.28 16.18 15.22
N ASP A 112 0.00 16.04 15.55
CA ASP A 112 -0.58 16.54 16.81
C ASP A 112 -0.51 15.53 17.95
N VAL A 113 -0.06 14.28 17.68
CA VAL A 113 0.04 13.21 18.68
C VAL A 113 1.44 12.62 18.67
N PRO A 114 2.16 12.63 19.82
CA PRO A 114 3.48 12.01 19.91
C PRO A 114 3.43 10.54 19.44
N ILE A 115 4.38 10.15 18.60
CA ILE A 115 4.42 8.78 18.04
C ILE A 115 4.59 7.73 19.14
N GLU A 116 5.20 8.11 20.28
CA GLU A 116 5.36 7.27 21.45
C GLU A 116 4.01 6.93 22.09
N ASP A 117 3.07 7.89 22.15
CA ASP A 117 1.72 7.66 22.67
C ASP A 117 0.92 6.74 21.75
N VAL A 118 1.11 6.88 20.44
CA VAL A 118 0.54 5.97 19.43
C VAL A 118 1.08 4.55 19.62
N ALA A 119 2.39 4.40 19.72
CA ALA A 119 3.03 3.10 19.94
C ALA A 119 2.62 2.48 21.28
N GLY A 120 2.47 3.30 22.33
CA GLY A 120 1.97 2.87 23.64
C GLY A 120 0.54 2.31 23.57
N ALA A 121 -0.36 2.99 22.86
CA ALA A 121 -1.74 2.53 22.68
C ALA A 121 -1.82 1.20 21.89
N VAL A 122 -1.01 1.04 20.84
CA VAL A 122 -0.96 -0.22 20.09
C VAL A 122 -0.34 -1.32 20.94
N LYS A 123 0.67 -1.02 21.76
CA LYS A 123 1.23 -1.98 22.71
C LYS A 123 0.16 -2.55 23.65
N GLU A 124 -0.72 -1.70 24.20
CA GLU A 124 -1.82 -2.17 25.06
C GLU A 124 -2.76 -3.13 24.32
N LEU A 125 -3.05 -2.88 23.02
CA LEU A 125 -3.85 -3.77 22.20
C LEU A 125 -3.15 -5.10 21.92
N ILE A 126 -1.82 -5.08 21.77
CA ILE A 126 -1.00 -6.31 21.63
C ILE A 126 -0.99 -7.09 22.95
N ASP A 127 -0.76 -6.43 24.06
CA ASP A 127 -0.76 -7.06 25.40
C ASP A 127 -2.15 -7.67 25.73
N ALA A 128 -3.23 -7.09 25.19
CA ALA A 128 -4.60 -7.61 25.30
C ALA A 128 -4.93 -8.73 24.29
N GLY A 129 -4.00 -9.10 23.40
CA GLY A 129 -4.21 -10.14 22.38
C GLY A 129 -5.11 -9.73 21.21
N LYS A 130 -5.49 -8.46 21.09
CA LYS A 130 -6.36 -7.93 20.02
C LYS A 130 -5.61 -7.61 18.74
N VAL A 131 -4.32 -7.33 18.82
CA VAL A 131 -3.41 -7.04 17.71
C VAL A 131 -2.18 -7.92 17.88
N ARG A 132 -1.66 -8.47 16.79
CA ARG A 132 -0.41 -9.27 16.83
C ARG A 132 0.82 -8.42 16.59
N TYR A 133 0.77 -7.55 15.59
CA TYR A 133 1.93 -6.77 15.13
C TYR A 133 1.56 -5.30 14.89
N PHE A 134 2.49 -4.42 15.26
CA PHE A 134 2.38 -3.00 14.98
C PHE A 134 3.06 -2.65 13.65
N GLY A 135 2.38 -1.83 12.84
CA GLY A 135 2.91 -1.27 11.61
C GLY A 135 2.80 0.25 11.56
N LEU A 136 3.68 0.86 10.80
CA LEU A 136 3.60 2.27 10.43
C LEU A 136 3.41 2.41 8.93
N SER A 137 2.80 3.52 8.49
CA SER A 137 2.71 3.84 7.06
C SER A 137 3.14 5.27 6.82
N GLU A 138 4.02 5.47 5.81
CA GLU A 138 4.56 6.77 5.43
C GLU A 138 5.25 7.52 6.59
N ALA A 139 5.90 6.77 7.49
CA ALA A 139 6.69 7.32 8.60
C ALA A 139 8.14 7.54 8.18
N GLY A 140 8.73 8.63 8.67
CA GLY A 140 10.14 8.94 8.49
C GLY A 140 11.07 8.18 9.45
N PRO A 141 12.40 8.21 9.21
CA PRO A 141 13.36 7.47 10.02
C PRO A 141 13.28 7.79 11.51
N ASP A 142 13.09 9.05 11.88
CA ASP A 142 13.02 9.48 13.28
C ASP A 142 11.76 8.94 13.96
N ASP A 143 10.60 9.05 13.32
CA ASP A 143 9.34 8.52 13.86
C ASP A 143 9.38 7.00 13.99
N ILE A 144 9.97 6.30 13.00
CA ILE A 144 10.17 4.85 13.06
C ILE A 144 10.98 4.46 14.29
N ARG A 145 12.12 5.11 14.53
CA ARG A 145 13.01 4.82 15.67
C ARG A 145 12.35 5.12 17.02
N ARG A 146 11.64 6.25 17.12
CA ARG A 146 10.92 6.66 18.32
C ARG A 146 9.78 5.71 18.66
N ALA A 147 8.97 5.31 17.67
CA ALA A 147 7.93 4.31 17.85
C ALA A 147 8.50 2.95 18.25
N TYR A 148 9.56 2.51 17.56
CA TYR A 148 10.23 1.23 17.83
C TYR A 148 10.78 1.11 19.24
N ALA A 149 11.24 2.22 19.82
CA ALA A 149 11.75 2.25 21.20
C ALA A 149 10.65 1.95 22.27
N VAL A 150 9.38 2.21 21.95
CA VAL A 150 8.24 1.96 22.85
C VAL A 150 7.60 0.59 22.59
N GLN A 151 7.35 0.30 21.32
CA GLN A 151 6.79 -0.96 20.83
C GLN A 151 7.47 -1.31 19.52
N PRO A 152 8.07 -2.53 19.38
CA PRO A 152 8.66 -2.95 18.12
C PRO A 152 7.70 -2.75 16.95
N VAL A 153 8.14 -2.02 15.94
CA VAL A 153 7.46 -1.89 14.65
C VAL A 153 7.87 -3.10 13.82
N SER A 154 6.90 -3.92 13.44
CA SER A 154 7.17 -5.14 12.69
C SER A 154 7.23 -4.90 11.19
N VAL A 155 6.50 -3.88 10.70
CA VAL A 155 6.38 -3.60 9.27
C VAL A 155 6.14 -2.13 9.00
N LEU A 156 6.77 -1.60 7.95
CA LEU A 156 6.51 -0.27 7.39
C LEU A 156 5.83 -0.41 6.04
N GLN A 157 4.76 0.36 5.82
CA GLN A 157 4.09 0.41 4.52
C GLN A 157 4.30 1.78 3.87
N THR A 158 5.00 1.82 2.73
CA THR A 158 5.24 3.06 1.96
C THR A 158 5.16 2.78 0.46
N GLU A 159 4.85 3.81 -0.36
CA GLU A 159 4.84 3.66 -1.82
C GLU A 159 6.24 3.29 -2.32
N TYR A 160 6.33 2.17 -3.04
CA TYR A 160 7.57 1.73 -3.68
C TYR A 160 7.28 0.97 -4.97
N SER A 161 7.97 1.34 -6.03
CA SER A 161 7.85 0.75 -7.36
C SER A 161 8.99 1.23 -8.25
N ILE A 162 9.07 0.75 -9.48
CA ILE A 162 9.97 1.34 -10.50
C ILE A 162 9.71 2.85 -10.67
N PHE A 163 8.47 3.31 -10.41
CA PHE A 163 8.06 4.72 -10.54
C PHE A 163 8.31 5.56 -9.30
N GLU A 164 8.41 4.95 -8.12
CA GLU A 164 8.61 5.67 -6.85
C GLU A 164 9.76 5.04 -6.07
N ARG A 165 10.86 5.76 -5.96
CA ARG A 165 12.11 5.21 -5.41
C ARG A 165 12.67 6.00 -4.21
N ALA A 166 11.95 7.02 -3.73
CA ALA A 166 12.42 7.88 -2.64
C ALA A 166 12.80 7.11 -1.36
N VAL A 167 12.13 5.97 -1.11
CA VAL A 167 12.40 5.11 0.06
C VAL A 167 13.79 4.51 0.10
N GLU A 168 14.46 4.39 -1.05
CA GLU A 168 15.79 3.76 -1.15
C GLU A 168 16.87 4.53 -0.40
N LYS A 169 16.71 5.85 -0.26
CA LYS A 169 17.72 6.73 0.31
C LYS A 169 17.86 6.58 1.82
N GLU A 170 16.77 6.57 2.56
CA GLU A 170 16.78 6.60 4.02
C GLU A 170 15.86 5.56 4.67
N ILE A 171 14.69 5.32 4.07
CA ILE A 171 13.65 4.45 4.65
C ILE A 171 14.07 2.98 4.64
N LEU A 172 14.45 2.42 3.48
CA LEU A 172 14.89 1.03 3.40
C LEU A 172 16.14 0.75 4.23
N PRO A 173 17.18 1.60 4.25
CA PRO A 173 18.29 1.44 5.19
C PRO A 173 17.83 1.40 6.66
N THR A 174 16.90 2.29 7.07
CA THR A 174 16.38 2.33 8.44
C THR A 174 15.58 1.08 8.79
N THR A 175 14.69 0.62 7.91
CA THR A 175 13.91 -0.61 8.16
C THR A 175 14.82 -1.82 8.27
N ARG A 176 15.82 -1.96 7.41
CA ARG A 176 16.79 -3.05 7.43
C ARG A 176 17.66 -3.05 8.68
N GLU A 177 18.10 -1.88 9.13
CA GLU A 177 18.86 -1.75 10.37
C GLU A 177 18.08 -2.26 11.59
N LEU A 178 16.75 -2.00 11.61
CA LEU A 178 15.87 -2.36 12.73
C LEU A 178 15.21 -3.73 12.55
N GLY A 179 15.43 -4.45 11.46
CA GLY A 179 14.78 -5.73 11.17
C GLY A 179 13.29 -5.61 10.91
N ILE A 180 12.84 -4.48 10.36
CA ILE A 180 11.45 -4.18 10.02
C ILE A 180 11.15 -4.62 8.57
N GLY A 181 10.10 -5.41 8.35
CA GLY A 181 9.63 -5.74 7.00
C GLY A 181 9.07 -4.52 6.27
N PHE A 182 9.12 -4.54 4.95
CA PHE A 182 8.65 -3.45 4.11
C PHE A 182 7.50 -3.89 3.20
N VAL A 183 6.34 -3.20 3.28
CA VAL A 183 5.17 -3.43 2.43
C VAL A 183 5.06 -2.32 1.40
N ALA A 184 5.23 -2.67 0.12
CA ALA A 184 5.18 -1.74 -1.00
C ALA A 184 3.76 -1.56 -1.49
N TYR A 185 3.12 -0.42 -1.20
CA TYR A 185 1.82 -0.10 -1.80
C TYR A 185 2.00 0.61 -3.15
N SER A 186 0.93 0.63 -3.97
CA SER A 186 0.95 1.12 -5.36
C SER A 186 2.11 0.56 -6.21
N PRO A 187 2.44 -0.74 -6.11
CA PRO A 187 3.62 -1.33 -6.77
C PRO A 187 3.56 -1.26 -8.29
N LEU A 188 2.40 -0.96 -8.84
CA LEU A 188 2.16 -0.77 -10.29
C LEU A 188 1.98 0.71 -10.67
N GLY A 189 2.50 1.64 -9.87
CA GLY A 189 2.43 3.07 -10.17
C GLY A 189 1.01 3.57 -10.41
N ARG A 190 0.04 3.15 -9.57
CA ARG A 190 -1.39 3.47 -9.70
C ARG A 190 -2.00 3.05 -11.05
N GLY A 191 -1.45 2.01 -11.67
CA GLY A 191 -1.86 1.47 -12.97
C GLY A 191 -1.02 1.94 -14.15
N PHE A 192 -0.03 2.79 -13.96
CA PHE A 192 0.86 3.22 -15.04
C PHE A 192 1.68 2.04 -15.61
N LEU A 193 2.13 1.14 -14.73
CA LEU A 193 2.89 -0.07 -15.06
C LEU A 193 2.00 -1.26 -15.52
N THR A 194 0.86 -0.97 -16.17
CA THR A 194 -0.06 -2.02 -16.69
C THR A 194 -0.32 -1.95 -18.19
N SER A 195 0.39 -1.10 -18.92
CA SER A 195 0.19 -0.84 -20.36
C SER A 195 -1.22 -0.36 -20.76
N GLN A 196 -2.07 0.02 -19.82
CA GLN A 196 -3.45 0.48 -20.06
C GLN A 196 -3.67 1.91 -19.56
N VAL A 197 -2.62 2.70 -19.54
CA VAL A 197 -2.66 4.08 -19.08
C VAL A 197 -3.24 4.99 -20.16
N LYS A 198 -3.98 6.01 -19.73
CA LYS A 198 -4.55 7.06 -20.56
C LYS A 198 -4.05 8.42 -20.07
N PRO A 199 -4.06 9.46 -20.90
CA PRO A 199 -3.74 10.82 -20.43
C PRO A 199 -4.77 11.30 -19.38
N ALA A 200 -4.36 12.24 -18.51
CA ALA A 200 -5.19 12.78 -17.42
C ALA A 200 -6.60 13.22 -17.87
N SER A 201 -6.69 13.83 -19.06
CA SER A 201 -7.94 14.35 -19.63
C SER A 201 -9.00 13.29 -19.95
N GLU A 202 -8.64 12.01 -20.00
CA GLU A 202 -9.55 10.90 -20.28
C GLU A 202 -10.08 10.21 -19.01
N TYR A 203 -9.66 10.66 -17.82
CA TYR A 203 -10.19 10.20 -16.55
C TYR A 203 -11.29 11.14 -16.03
N GLY A 204 -12.26 10.60 -15.30
CA GLY A 204 -13.30 11.40 -14.67
C GLY A 204 -12.74 12.28 -13.53
N PRO A 205 -13.45 13.35 -13.14
CA PRO A 205 -12.98 14.31 -12.14
C PRO A 205 -12.80 13.70 -10.74
N ASP A 206 -13.47 12.60 -10.45
CA ASP A 206 -13.35 11.86 -9.17
C ASP A 206 -12.21 10.82 -9.18
N ASP A 207 -11.54 10.63 -10.32
CA ASP A 207 -10.39 9.73 -10.44
C ASP A 207 -9.10 10.52 -10.15
N MET A 208 -8.32 10.06 -9.18
CA MET A 208 -7.09 10.73 -8.78
C MET A 208 -6.09 10.93 -9.92
N ARG A 209 -6.14 10.09 -10.95
CA ARG A 209 -5.26 10.19 -12.13
C ARG A 209 -5.53 11.42 -13.00
N SER A 210 -6.71 12.03 -12.85
CA SER A 210 -7.04 13.29 -13.54
C SER A 210 -6.21 14.49 -13.05
N PHE A 211 -5.69 14.44 -11.81
CA PHE A 211 -4.88 15.50 -11.20
C PHE A 211 -3.50 15.04 -10.69
N ASP A 212 -3.15 13.77 -10.84
CA ASP A 212 -1.82 13.23 -10.51
C ASP A 212 -0.77 13.81 -11.49
N GLU A 213 0.34 14.32 -10.96
CA GLU A 213 1.38 14.99 -11.78
C GLU A 213 2.01 14.05 -12.81
N ARG A 214 2.08 12.74 -12.53
CA ARG A 214 2.61 11.74 -13.45
C ARG A 214 1.80 11.61 -14.74
N TRP A 215 0.50 11.98 -14.69
CA TRP A 215 -0.43 11.95 -15.82
C TRP A 215 -0.56 13.29 -16.55
N GLN A 216 0.04 14.38 -16.04
CA GLN A 216 -0.06 15.68 -16.67
C GLN A 216 0.81 15.77 -17.92
N PRO A 217 0.45 16.64 -18.89
CA PRO A 217 1.23 16.85 -20.10
C PRO A 217 2.71 17.14 -19.82
N GLY A 218 3.59 16.55 -20.61
CA GLY A 218 5.04 16.62 -20.41
C GLY A 218 5.58 15.46 -19.57
N ASN A 219 5.00 15.17 -18.42
CA ASN A 219 5.36 14.00 -17.61
C ASN A 219 4.77 12.71 -18.21
N TYR A 220 3.51 12.77 -18.64
CA TYR A 220 2.80 11.63 -19.21
C TYR A 220 3.56 11.02 -20.38
N GLU A 221 3.98 11.83 -21.36
CA GLU A 221 4.67 11.35 -22.55
C GLU A 221 6.02 10.73 -22.24
N GLN A 222 6.76 11.29 -21.28
CA GLN A 222 8.05 10.74 -20.83
C GLN A 222 7.85 9.40 -20.10
N ASN A 223 6.83 9.32 -19.25
CA ASN A 223 6.48 8.09 -18.56
C ASN A 223 6.02 7.00 -19.54
N VAL A 224 5.21 7.33 -20.54
CA VAL A 224 4.79 6.40 -21.59
C VAL A 224 5.99 5.85 -22.36
N ALA A 225 6.93 6.71 -22.78
CA ALA A 225 8.14 6.28 -23.47
C ALA A 225 8.99 5.33 -22.61
N ALA A 226 9.06 5.57 -21.30
CA ALA A 226 9.75 4.65 -20.38
C ALA A 226 9.02 3.29 -20.28
N ILE A 227 7.66 3.30 -20.21
CA ILE A 227 6.87 2.07 -20.18
C ILE A 227 7.01 1.25 -21.47
N GLU A 228 7.12 1.89 -22.62
CA GLU A 228 7.36 1.19 -23.90
C GLU A 228 8.68 0.42 -23.83
N ARG A 229 9.77 1.02 -23.34
CA ARG A 229 11.06 0.35 -23.16
C ARG A 229 11.01 -0.77 -22.12
N LEU A 230 10.31 -0.58 -21.00
CA LEU A 230 10.09 -1.64 -20.00
C LEU A 230 9.26 -2.80 -20.58
N THR A 231 8.29 -2.49 -21.45
CA THR A 231 7.47 -3.49 -22.14
C THR A 231 8.31 -4.33 -23.11
N GLU A 232 9.26 -3.71 -23.82
CA GLU A 232 10.21 -4.44 -24.68
C GLU A 232 11.08 -5.41 -23.86
N LEU A 233 11.58 -4.98 -22.69
CA LEU A 233 12.32 -5.85 -21.78
C LEU A 233 11.44 -7.01 -21.28
N ALA A 234 10.19 -6.73 -20.88
CA ALA A 234 9.25 -7.74 -20.42
C ALA A 234 8.98 -8.79 -21.53
N GLN A 235 8.77 -8.36 -22.77
CA GLN A 235 8.57 -9.24 -23.93
C GLN A 235 9.79 -10.14 -24.20
N GLN A 236 11.00 -9.63 -24.07
CA GLN A 236 12.24 -10.43 -24.20
C GLN A 236 12.31 -11.54 -23.16
N LYS A 237 11.71 -11.31 -21.98
CA LYS A 237 11.63 -12.29 -20.89
C LYS A 237 10.38 -13.18 -20.95
N GLY A 238 9.50 -13.00 -21.94
CA GLY A 238 8.26 -13.77 -22.09
C GLY A 238 7.22 -13.46 -21.02
N THR A 239 7.24 -12.24 -20.46
CA THR A 239 6.34 -11.79 -19.37
C THR A 239 5.66 -10.48 -19.72
N SER A 240 4.71 -10.02 -18.88
CA SER A 240 4.09 -8.70 -19.00
C SER A 240 4.88 -7.63 -18.25
N VAL A 241 4.69 -6.35 -18.62
CA VAL A 241 5.30 -5.23 -17.88
C VAL A 241 4.80 -5.17 -16.43
N THR A 242 3.57 -5.59 -16.16
CA THR A 242 3.00 -5.76 -14.81
C THR A 242 3.81 -6.75 -14.00
N GLN A 243 4.09 -7.93 -14.56
CA GLN A 243 4.89 -8.95 -13.91
C GLN A 243 6.35 -8.51 -13.76
N LEU A 244 6.93 -7.86 -14.77
CA LEU A 244 8.28 -7.27 -14.68
C LEU A 244 8.38 -6.28 -13.51
N ALA A 245 7.40 -5.39 -13.34
CA ALA A 245 7.40 -4.39 -12.28
C ALA A 245 7.30 -5.00 -10.88
N LEU A 246 6.48 -6.04 -10.70
CA LEU A 246 6.38 -6.74 -9.43
C LEU A 246 7.62 -7.60 -9.14
N ALA A 247 8.17 -8.28 -10.15
CA ALA A 247 9.41 -9.04 -10.03
C ALA A 247 10.60 -8.13 -9.69
N TRP A 248 10.63 -6.91 -10.24
CA TRP A 248 11.63 -5.90 -9.88
C TRP A 248 11.57 -5.57 -8.38
N LEU A 249 10.39 -5.36 -7.81
CA LEU A 249 10.23 -5.14 -6.37
C LEU A 249 10.71 -6.33 -5.54
N LEU A 250 10.34 -7.55 -5.92
CA LEU A 250 10.78 -8.77 -5.24
C LEU A 250 12.30 -8.94 -5.30
N ALA A 251 12.95 -8.46 -6.36
CA ALA A 251 14.41 -8.50 -6.51
C ALA A 251 15.13 -7.45 -5.63
N GLN A 252 14.43 -6.49 -5.00
CA GLN A 252 15.07 -5.49 -4.13
C GLN A 252 15.43 -6.04 -2.74
N GLY A 253 14.84 -7.15 -2.30
CA GLY A 253 15.18 -7.81 -1.03
C GLY A 253 14.05 -8.72 -0.53
N ASP A 254 14.44 -9.72 0.27
CA ASP A 254 13.52 -10.67 0.89
C ASP A 254 12.62 -10.01 1.96
N ASP A 255 12.95 -8.79 2.36
CA ASP A 255 12.22 -7.96 3.31
C ASP A 255 11.06 -7.19 2.67
N ILE A 256 10.89 -7.26 1.34
CA ILE A 256 9.91 -6.45 0.58
C ILE A 256 8.73 -7.29 0.11
N VAL A 257 7.52 -6.85 0.48
CA VAL A 257 6.25 -7.49 0.11
C VAL A 257 5.38 -6.51 -0.69
N PRO A 258 5.20 -6.68 -2.00
CA PRO A 258 4.28 -5.86 -2.78
C PRO A 258 2.82 -6.21 -2.52
N ILE A 259 1.95 -5.18 -2.48
CA ILE A 259 0.49 -5.35 -2.32
C ILE A 259 -0.28 -4.78 -3.52
N PRO A 260 -0.20 -5.41 -4.71
CA PRO A 260 -0.91 -4.95 -5.89
C PRO A 260 -2.43 -5.08 -5.71
N GLY A 261 -3.13 -3.95 -5.70
CA GLY A 261 -4.59 -3.91 -5.59
C GLY A 261 -5.28 -4.24 -6.91
N THR A 262 -6.23 -5.20 -6.90
CA THR A 262 -7.06 -5.51 -8.06
C THR A 262 -8.46 -5.97 -7.66
N ARG A 263 -9.44 -5.80 -8.58
CA ARG A 263 -10.81 -6.33 -8.49
C ARG A 263 -11.06 -7.44 -9.52
N SER A 264 -10.05 -7.81 -10.30
CA SER A 264 -10.14 -8.80 -11.37
C SER A 264 -9.37 -10.06 -10.99
N PRO A 265 -10.01 -11.24 -10.93
CA PRO A 265 -9.33 -12.51 -10.70
C PRO A 265 -8.22 -12.81 -11.74
N ASP A 266 -8.40 -12.39 -12.99
CA ASP A 266 -7.40 -12.59 -14.05
C ASP A 266 -6.15 -11.74 -13.81
N ARG A 267 -6.34 -10.45 -13.47
CA ARG A 267 -5.21 -9.56 -13.10
C ARG A 267 -4.53 -10.01 -11.81
N LEU A 268 -5.29 -10.58 -10.89
CA LEU A 268 -4.71 -11.18 -9.68
C LEU A 268 -3.78 -12.35 -10.04
N ALA A 269 -4.23 -13.25 -10.92
CA ALA A 269 -3.40 -14.36 -11.37
C ALA A 269 -2.15 -13.88 -12.13
N GLU A 270 -2.27 -12.84 -12.95
CA GLU A 270 -1.14 -12.18 -13.60
C GLU A 270 -0.14 -11.62 -12.55
N ASN A 271 -0.64 -10.89 -11.54
CA ASN A 271 0.19 -10.32 -10.48
C ASN A 271 0.94 -11.41 -9.69
N VAL A 272 0.26 -12.50 -9.33
CA VAL A 272 0.87 -13.63 -8.60
C VAL A 272 1.97 -14.29 -9.43
N GLY A 273 1.77 -14.45 -10.74
CA GLY A 273 2.78 -15.00 -11.65
C GLY A 273 4.09 -14.20 -11.71
N ALA A 274 4.13 -12.99 -11.17
CA ALA A 274 5.38 -12.23 -11.06
C ALA A 274 6.42 -12.90 -10.15
N ALA A 275 5.99 -13.74 -9.21
CA ALA A 275 6.88 -14.49 -8.32
C ALA A 275 7.76 -15.52 -9.06
N ASP A 276 7.34 -15.94 -10.24
CA ASP A 276 8.07 -16.89 -11.08
C ASP A 276 9.05 -16.20 -12.06
N VAL A 277 9.03 -14.87 -12.12
CA VAL A 277 9.87 -14.09 -13.03
C VAL A 277 11.21 -13.79 -12.38
N THR A 278 12.29 -14.29 -13.00
CA THR A 278 13.66 -14.02 -12.54
C THR A 278 14.29 -12.90 -13.36
N LEU A 279 14.76 -11.85 -12.67
CA LEU A 279 15.52 -10.75 -13.26
C LEU A 279 17.03 -10.94 -12.99
N THR A 280 17.82 -10.78 -14.03
CA THR A 280 19.29 -10.78 -13.90
C THR A 280 19.80 -9.40 -13.45
N ALA A 281 21.06 -9.32 -13.06
CA ALA A 281 21.69 -8.03 -12.75
C ALA A 281 21.68 -7.06 -13.95
N ASP A 282 21.80 -7.57 -15.17
CA ASP A 282 21.72 -6.74 -16.38
C ASP A 282 20.29 -6.21 -16.63
N ASP A 283 19.25 -7.02 -16.32
CA ASP A 283 17.87 -6.58 -16.40
C ASP A 283 17.60 -5.45 -15.40
N LEU A 284 18.04 -5.61 -14.14
CA LEU A 284 17.88 -4.58 -13.09
C LEU A 284 18.60 -3.28 -13.49
N LYS A 285 19.82 -3.41 -14.01
CA LYS A 285 20.58 -2.26 -14.52
C LYS A 285 19.87 -1.56 -15.68
N LEU A 286 19.27 -2.31 -16.60
CA LEU A 286 18.50 -1.72 -17.70
C LEU A 286 17.27 -0.99 -17.21
N VAL A 287 16.56 -1.51 -16.19
CA VAL A 287 15.45 -0.79 -15.53
C VAL A 287 15.95 0.55 -14.95
N ASP A 288 17.10 0.55 -14.28
CA ASP A 288 17.73 1.77 -13.73
C ASP A 288 18.16 2.76 -14.82
N GLU A 289 18.61 2.28 -15.98
CA GLU A 289 18.92 3.14 -17.13
C GLU A 289 17.66 3.74 -17.81
N ILE A 290 16.52 3.04 -17.74
CA ILE A 290 15.24 3.53 -18.28
C ILE A 290 14.65 4.60 -17.38
N LEU A 291 14.66 4.38 -16.05
CA LEU A 291 14.07 5.25 -15.03
C LEU A 291 15.02 5.39 -13.83
N PRO A 292 16.11 6.16 -13.95
CA PRO A 292 17.18 6.21 -12.94
C PRO A 292 16.73 6.82 -11.60
N GLY A 293 15.67 7.60 -11.58
CA GLY A 293 15.12 8.25 -10.37
C GLY A 293 13.64 7.97 -10.12
N GLY A 294 13.07 7.03 -10.86
CA GLY A 294 11.62 6.80 -10.86
C GLY A 294 10.90 7.60 -11.94
N SER A 295 9.58 7.84 -11.74
CA SER A 295 8.73 8.50 -12.73
C SER A 295 9.01 9.99 -12.89
N PHE A 296 8.59 10.54 -14.03
CA PHE A 296 8.45 11.97 -14.21
C PHE A 296 7.16 12.46 -13.56
N GLY A 297 7.25 13.49 -12.71
CA GLY A 297 6.17 14.01 -11.87
C GLY A 297 6.12 13.36 -10.49
N SER A 298 5.79 14.18 -9.50
CA SER A 298 5.69 13.78 -8.09
C SER A 298 4.49 12.85 -7.84
N ARG A 299 4.61 11.96 -6.84
CA ARG A 299 3.51 11.06 -6.44
C ARG A 299 2.34 11.76 -5.76
N TYR A 300 2.59 12.90 -5.15
CA TYR A 300 1.60 13.76 -4.49
C TYR A 300 1.93 15.23 -4.72
N ALA A 301 0.91 16.08 -4.67
CA ALA A 301 1.14 17.52 -4.51
C ALA A 301 1.89 17.78 -3.18
N GLU A 302 2.74 18.80 -3.14
CA GLU A 302 3.63 19.13 -2.02
C GLU A 302 2.89 19.16 -0.65
N ALA A 303 1.68 19.71 -0.62
CA ALA A 303 0.86 19.77 0.60
C ALA A 303 0.46 18.39 1.17
N ASN A 304 0.41 17.36 0.32
CA ASN A 304 0.01 15.99 0.68
C ASN A 304 1.21 15.04 0.80
N MET A 305 2.42 15.53 0.52
CA MET A 305 3.63 14.75 0.65
C MET A 305 3.89 14.39 2.11
N PRO A 306 4.33 13.17 2.45
CA PRO A 306 4.74 12.82 3.80
C PRO A 306 5.83 13.74 4.34
N SER A 307 5.84 13.96 5.66
CA SER A 307 6.78 14.89 6.29
C SER A 307 8.26 14.57 6.02
N TRP A 308 8.59 13.28 5.93
CA TRP A 308 9.95 12.80 5.68
C TRP A 308 10.47 13.06 4.26
N GLU A 309 9.56 13.32 3.32
CA GLU A 309 9.89 13.56 1.90
C GLU A 309 9.82 15.06 1.53
N ARG A 310 9.28 15.90 2.43
CA ARG A 310 9.30 17.35 2.24
C ARG A 310 10.71 17.87 2.49
N GLY A 311 11.38 18.30 1.43
CA GLY A 311 12.72 18.89 1.48
C GLY A 311 12.79 20.26 2.10
#